data_5b13e7631b029018469bea4baaa17717
#
_entry.id   5b13e7631b029018469bea4baaa17717
#
_cell.length_a   1.000
_cell.length_b   1.000
_cell.length_c   1.000
_cell.angle_alpha   90.00
_cell.angle_beta   90.00
_cell.angle_gamma   90.00
#
_symmetry.space_group_name_H-M   'P 1'
#
loop_
_entity.id
_entity.type
_entity.pdbx_description
1 polymer ?
#
loop_
_entity_poly.entity_id
_entity_poly.type
_entity_poly.pdbx_seq_one_letter_code
_entity_poly.pdbx_strand_id
1 'polypeptide(L)'
;MWLWVMAQAKEGISPEAITTKRKQWVSQGKDQQVRKFCRTAQRYVVVGSAPTQVFWLLDADDPSVVQLITEHFGELWTIDTHVVVPQLIAEAVGTKAS
;
A
#
# COMPACT_ATOMS: atom_id res chain seq x y z
N MET A 1 -3.38 5.38 12.77
CA MET A 1 -3.31 6.22 11.55
C MET A 1 -3.57 5.34 10.34
N TRP A 2 -4.53 5.72 9.52
CA TRP A 2 -4.85 5.00 8.30
C TRP A 2 -4.03 5.55 7.13
N LEU A 3 -3.37 4.66 6.42
CA LEU A 3 -2.54 4.99 5.27
C LEU A 3 -3.07 4.26 4.03
N TRP A 4 -3.26 5.01 2.96
CA TRP A 4 -3.62 4.47 1.67
C TRP A 4 -2.41 4.59 0.76
N VAL A 5 -1.82 3.44 0.41
CA VAL A 5 -0.61 3.39 -0.43
C VAL A 5 -1.01 2.89 -1.80
N MET A 6 -0.79 3.72 -2.80
CA MET A 6 -1.11 3.43 -4.19
C MET A 6 0.20 3.15 -4.93
N ALA A 7 0.28 2.03 -5.62
CA ALA A 7 1.46 1.65 -6.38
C ALA A 7 1.07 1.23 -7.79
N GLN A 8 1.79 1.78 -8.77
CA GLN A 8 1.63 1.42 -10.17
C GLN A 8 2.98 1.00 -10.73
N ALA A 9 3.04 -0.14 -11.40
CA ALA A 9 4.26 -0.61 -12.03
C ALA A 9 4.73 0.40 -13.08
N LYS A 10 6.01 0.72 -13.08
CA LYS A 10 6.59 1.59 -14.09
C LYS A 10 6.53 0.92 -15.47
N GLU A 11 6.44 1.73 -16.50
CA GLU A 11 6.41 1.25 -17.87
C GLU A 11 7.68 0.47 -18.18
N GLY A 12 7.54 -0.63 -18.91
CA GLY A 12 8.68 -1.45 -19.35
C GLY A 12 9.17 -2.47 -18.33
N ILE A 13 8.55 -2.53 -17.14
CA ILE A 13 8.93 -3.51 -16.11
C ILE A 13 8.31 -4.87 -16.45
N SER A 14 9.14 -5.92 -16.49
CA SER A 14 8.67 -7.27 -16.82
C SER A 14 7.91 -7.90 -15.65
N PRO A 15 6.95 -8.81 -15.92
CA PRO A 15 6.30 -9.58 -14.87
C PRO A 15 7.28 -10.37 -13.99
N GLU A 16 8.36 -10.87 -14.58
CA GLU A 16 9.40 -11.61 -13.86
C GLU A 16 10.13 -10.74 -12.84
N ALA A 17 10.45 -9.49 -13.20
CA ALA A 17 11.06 -8.55 -12.28
C ALA A 17 10.16 -8.26 -11.09
N ILE A 18 8.86 -8.09 -11.32
CA ILE A 18 7.86 -7.87 -10.27
C ILE A 18 7.80 -9.09 -9.34
N THR A 19 7.73 -10.28 -9.91
CA THR A 19 7.67 -11.53 -9.14
C THR A 19 8.92 -11.69 -8.29
N THR A 20 10.11 -11.42 -8.83
CA THR A 20 11.36 -11.50 -8.11
C THR A 20 11.37 -10.55 -6.91
N LYS A 21 10.93 -9.30 -7.09
CA LYS A 21 10.85 -8.33 -5.99
C LYS A 21 9.89 -8.78 -4.90
N ARG A 22 8.75 -9.36 -5.28
CA ARG A 22 7.78 -9.89 -4.31
C ARG A 22 8.36 -11.05 -3.50
N LYS A 23 9.07 -11.95 -4.15
CA LYS A 23 9.73 -13.06 -3.47
C LYS A 23 10.79 -12.57 -2.49
N GLN A 24 11.58 -11.57 -2.86
CA GLN A 24 12.55 -10.95 -1.98
C GLN A 24 11.89 -10.31 -0.77
N TRP A 25 10.77 -9.61 -0.97
CA TRP A 25 10.00 -9.01 0.09
C TRP A 25 9.63 -10.03 1.18
N VAL A 26 9.11 -11.16 0.77
CA VAL A 26 8.72 -12.23 1.70
C VAL A 26 9.95 -12.89 2.33
N SER A 27 10.95 -13.25 1.52
CA SER A 27 12.13 -13.95 2.01
C SER A 27 12.98 -13.13 2.96
N GLN A 28 12.97 -11.81 2.82
CA GLN A 28 13.68 -10.90 3.72
C GLN A 28 12.88 -10.54 4.98
N GLY A 29 11.70 -11.12 5.15
CA GLY A 29 10.85 -10.90 6.33
C GLY A 29 10.17 -9.55 6.36
N LYS A 30 10.17 -8.77 5.27
CA LYS A 30 9.59 -7.43 5.24
C LYS A 30 8.07 -7.46 5.33
N ASP A 31 7.43 -8.49 4.78
CA ASP A 31 5.98 -8.65 4.89
C ASP A 31 5.55 -8.81 6.36
N GLN A 32 6.29 -9.62 7.11
CA GLN A 32 6.05 -9.80 8.53
C GLN A 32 6.30 -8.53 9.33
N GLN A 33 7.32 -7.75 8.96
CA GLN A 33 7.59 -6.47 9.61
C GLN A 33 6.43 -5.50 9.45
N VAL A 34 5.89 -5.37 8.24
CA VAL A 34 4.72 -4.50 8.00
C VAL A 34 3.54 -4.96 8.86
N ARG A 35 3.24 -6.25 8.86
CA ARG A 35 2.13 -6.80 9.64
C ARG A 35 2.31 -6.61 11.14
N LYS A 36 3.55 -6.67 11.61
CA LYS A 36 3.87 -6.46 13.03
C LYS A 36 3.61 -5.03 13.49
N PHE A 37 3.84 -4.05 12.63
CA PHE A 37 3.67 -2.63 12.96
C PHE A 37 2.28 -2.10 12.61
N CYS A 38 1.42 -2.91 12.01
CA CYS A 38 0.09 -2.50 11.61
C CYS A 38 -0.98 -3.31 12.32
N ARG A 39 -2.04 -2.64 12.76
CA ARG A 39 -3.26 -3.33 13.23
C ARG A 39 -4.02 -3.94 12.07
N THR A 40 -3.97 -3.28 10.92
CA THR A 40 -4.54 -3.76 9.67
C THR A 40 -3.52 -3.57 8.58
N ALA A 41 -3.32 -4.61 7.77
CA ALA A 41 -2.48 -4.54 6.59
C ALA A 41 -3.16 -5.36 5.49
N GLN A 42 -3.82 -4.68 4.57
CA GLN A 42 -4.50 -5.33 3.44
C GLN A 42 -3.93 -4.84 2.13
N ARG A 43 -3.80 -5.76 1.19
CA ARG A 43 -3.32 -5.46 -0.15
C ARG A 43 -4.40 -5.80 -1.16
N TYR A 44 -4.63 -4.89 -2.09
CA TYR A 44 -5.59 -5.05 -3.17
C TYR A 44 -4.87 -4.98 -4.50
N VAL A 45 -5.22 -5.87 -5.41
CA VAL A 45 -4.71 -5.85 -6.79
C VAL A 45 -5.85 -5.40 -7.70
N VAL A 46 -5.59 -4.40 -8.53
CA VAL A 46 -6.58 -3.96 -9.51
C VAL A 46 -6.64 -4.97 -10.65
N VAL A 47 -7.79 -5.60 -10.82
CA VAL A 47 -7.98 -6.62 -11.86
C VAL A 47 -8.03 -5.96 -13.23
N GLY A 48 -7.24 -6.51 -14.17
CA GLY A 48 -7.23 -6.03 -15.55
C GLY A 48 -6.49 -4.73 -15.79
N SER A 49 -5.80 -4.20 -14.79
CA SER A 49 -5.00 -2.99 -14.96
C SER A 49 -3.70 -3.28 -15.73
N ALA A 50 -3.39 -2.43 -16.70
CA ALA A 50 -2.12 -2.46 -17.42
C ALA A 50 -1.63 -1.01 -17.58
N PRO A 51 -0.51 -0.62 -16.93
CA PRO A 51 0.35 -1.45 -16.08
C PRO A 51 -0.32 -1.88 -14.77
N THR A 52 0.27 -2.87 -14.11
CA THR A 52 -0.26 -3.42 -12.86
C THR A 52 -0.37 -2.34 -11.78
N GLN A 53 -1.50 -2.30 -11.09
CA GLN A 53 -1.76 -1.42 -9.96
C GLN A 53 -2.10 -2.23 -8.72
N VAL A 54 -1.56 -1.80 -7.60
CA VAL A 54 -1.90 -2.37 -6.29
C VAL A 54 -2.15 -1.24 -5.29
N PHE A 55 -2.96 -1.53 -4.29
CA PHE A 55 -3.23 -0.63 -3.18
C PHE A 55 -2.98 -1.35 -1.88
N TRP A 56 -2.46 -0.63 -0.90
CA TRP A 56 -2.33 -1.11 0.46
C TRP A 56 -3.16 -0.22 1.37
N LEU A 57 -3.94 -0.84 2.23
CA LEU A 57 -4.62 -0.14 3.32
C LEU A 57 -3.97 -0.57 4.62
N LEU A 58 -3.34 0.37 5.30
CA LEU A 58 -2.57 0.10 6.52
C LEU A 58 -3.13 0.93 7.66
N ASP A 59 -3.35 0.29 8.81
CA ASP A 59 -3.61 1.00 10.06
C ASP A 59 -2.38 0.86 10.94
N ALA A 60 -1.56 1.90 10.99
CA ALA A 60 -0.28 1.91 11.68
C ALA A 60 -0.18 3.10 12.62
N ASP A 61 0.59 2.95 13.69
CA ASP A 61 0.84 4.05 14.63
C ASP A 61 1.83 5.06 14.06
N ASP A 62 2.71 4.61 13.18
CA ASP A 62 3.78 5.43 12.61
C ASP A 62 3.81 5.25 11.09
N PRO A 63 3.82 6.34 10.30
CA PRO A 63 3.90 6.24 8.86
C PRO A 63 5.23 5.69 8.33
N SER A 64 6.24 5.54 9.19
CA SER A 64 7.55 5.01 8.78
C SER A 64 7.47 3.61 8.16
N VAL A 65 6.41 2.86 8.44
CA VAL A 65 6.16 1.56 7.82
C VAL A 65 6.13 1.64 6.30
N VAL A 66 5.70 2.77 5.75
CA VAL A 66 5.65 3.00 4.30
C VAL A 66 7.05 3.06 3.70
N GLN A 67 8.06 3.47 4.47
CA GLN A 67 9.44 3.47 4.01
C GLN A 67 9.91 2.08 3.60
N LEU A 68 9.52 1.05 4.33
CA LEU A 68 9.86 -0.34 3.96
C LEU A 68 9.35 -0.69 2.57
N ILE A 69 8.11 -0.29 2.27
CA ILE A 69 7.49 -0.55 0.97
C ILE A 69 8.20 0.26 -0.12
N THR A 70 8.42 1.54 0.13
CA THR A 70 9.03 2.46 -0.85
C THR A 70 10.47 2.08 -1.16
N GLU A 71 11.26 1.74 -0.17
CA GLU A 71 12.66 1.35 -0.35
C GLU A 71 12.78 0.05 -1.14
N HIS A 72 11.89 -0.90 -0.90
CA HIS A 72 11.96 -2.20 -1.58
C HIS A 72 11.42 -2.13 -3.01
N PHE A 73 10.26 -1.51 -3.20
CA PHE A 73 9.54 -1.54 -4.47
C PHE A 73 9.72 -0.28 -5.33
N GLY A 74 10.31 0.77 -4.79
CA GLY A 74 10.37 2.07 -5.47
C GLY A 74 11.11 2.09 -6.81
N GLU A 75 12.00 1.15 -7.06
CA GLU A 75 12.68 1.04 -8.36
C GLU A 75 11.73 0.59 -9.46
N LEU A 76 10.78 -0.29 -9.15
CA LEU A 76 9.88 -0.89 -10.13
C LEU A 76 8.50 -0.25 -10.15
N TRP A 77 8.15 0.47 -9.08
CA TRP A 77 6.80 1.01 -8.88
C TRP A 77 6.84 2.50 -8.61
N THR A 78 5.86 3.21 -9.13
CA THR A 78 5.55 4.57 -8.69
C THR A 78 4.61 4.43 -7.49
N ILE A 79 4.99 5.00 -6.34
CA ILE A 79 4.28 4.80 -5.08
C ILE A 79 3.85 6.15 -4.52
N ASP A 80 2.55 6.29 -4.25
CA ASP A 80 1.97 7.45 -3.59
C ASP A 80 1.31 7.02 -2.29
N THR A 81 1.55 7.77 -1.22
CA THR A 81 0.98 7.48 0.09
C THR A 81 0.13 8.64 0.57
N HIS A 82 -1.04 8.33 1.08
CA HIS A 82 -1.98 9.30 1.62
C HIS A 82 -2.40 8.89 3.03
N VAL A 83 -2.41 9.84 3.95
CA VAL A 83 -3.10 9.65 5.23
C VAL A 83 -4.59 9.83 4.97
N VAL A 84 -5.38 8.86 5.38
CA VAL A 84 -6.82 8.87 5.14
C VAL A 84 -7.57 8.74 6.45
N VAL A 85 -8.78 9.27 6.48
CA VAL A 85 -9.65 9.21 7.64
C VAL A 85 -10.97 8.59 7.19
N PRO A 86 -11.43 7.51 7.83
CA PRO A 86 -12.77 6.99 7.58
C PRO A 86 -13.80 8.06 7.90
N GLN A 87 -14.74 8.33 6.97
CA GLN A 87 -15.75 9.36 7.15
C GLN A 87 -17.04 8.94 6.47
N LEU A 88 -18.15 9.09 7.18
CA LEU A 88 -19.48 8.93 6.58
C LEU A 88 -19.88 10.19 5.82
N ILE A 89 -20.68 10.03 4.76
CA ILE A 89 -21.15 11.18 3.99
C ILE A 89 -21.94 12.15 4.88
N ALA A 90 -22.72 11.63 5.82
CA ALA A 90 -23.47 12.47 6.77
C ALA A 90 -22.54 13.39 7.58
N GLU A 91 -21.36 12.90 7.98
CA GLU A 91 -20.36 13.70 8.67
C GLU A 91 -19.78 14.79 7.75
N ALA A 92 -19.54 14.43 6.48
CA ALA A 92 -18.97 15.35 5.50
C ALA A 92 -19.85 16.56 5.23
N VAL A 93 -21.19 16.40 5.33
CA VAL A 93 -22.16 17.51 5.14
C VAL A 93 -22.55 18.18 6.45
N GLY A 94 -21.86 17.91 7.56
CA GLY A 94 -22.11 18.53 8.84
C GLY A 94 -23.28 17.94 9.62
N THR A 95 -23.85 16.83 9.18
CA THR A 95 -24.90 16.12 9.91
C THR A 95 -24.25 15.16 10.89
N LYS A 96 -24.59 15.29 12.18
CA LYS A 96 -24.07 14.34 13.17
C LYS A 96 -24.69 12.97 12.95
N ALA A 97 -23.84 11.97 12.74
CA ALA A 97 -24.24 10.57 12.80
C ALA A 97 -24.48 10.24 14.28
N SER A 98 -25.69 10.24 14.69
CA SER A 98 -26.07 9.87 16.05
C SER A 98 -26.51 8.42 16.11
#